data_5550abafad5ce41a4b301bebb35e4f0b
#
_entry.id   5550abafad5ce41a4b301bebb35e4f0b
#
_cell.length_a   1.000
_cell.length_b   1.000
_cell.length_c   1.000
_cell.angle_alpha   90.00
_cell.angle_beta   90.00
_cell.angle_gamma   90.00
#
_symmetry.space_group_name_H-M   'P 1'
#
loop_
_entity.id
_entity.type
_entity.pdbx_description
1 polymer ?
#
loop_
_entity_poly.entity_id
_entity_poly.type
_entity_poly.pdbx_seq_one_letter_code
_entity_poly.pdbx_strand_id
1 'polypeptide(L)'
;GMRIVNREADMIKEYNEARTESLKAFGSEQIFIEKYLKAPKHVEVQILGDQYGNIVHLFDRDCSVQRRHQKVVEYAPAFTIRKEVREKMFADAVRLAKHVGYKNAGTLEFLVDADQNYYFIEMNPRVQVEHTVTEMITGVDIVRSQILVAEGYPLSSSEINIKSQKDVLCNGFAIQARVTTEDPTNNFLPDTGKIAVYRSGSGNGIRLDGGTAYTGAEITPYYDSLLVKIISYDRNFKVAAKKAIRALQETRVRG
;
A
#
# COMPACT_ATOMS: atom_id res chain seq x y z
N GLY A 1 -12.56 -17.85 -1.08
CA GLY A 1 -12.48 -18.74 -0.02
C GLY A 1 -11.11 -19.19 0.42
N MET A 2 -10.42 -18.40 1.27
CA MET A 2 -9.21 -18.89 1.97
C MET A 2 -9.60 -19.53 3.29
N ARG A 3 -8.96 -20.68 3.63
CA ARG A 3 -9.16 -21.40 4.88
C ARG A 3 -7.83 -21.66 5.56
N ILE A 4 -7.77 -21.51 6.86
CA ILE A 4 -6.57 -21.77 7.65
C ILE A 4 -6.73 -23.16 8.30
N VAL A 5 -5.78 -24.04 8.03
CA VAL A 5 -5.73 -25.38 8.62
C VAL A 5 -4.65 -25.42 9.69
N ASN A 6 -5.06 -25.57 10.94
CA ASN A 6 -4.13 -25.60 12.07
C ASN A 6 -3.72 -27.03 12.50
N ARG A 7 -4.47 -28.05 12.10
CA ARG A 7 -4.23 -29.45 12.44
C ARG A 7 -4.35 -30.31 11.19
N GLU A 8 -3.44 -31.27 11.03
CA GLU A 8 -3.44 -32.19 9.90
C GLU A 8 -4.77 -32.95 9.77
N ALA A 9 -5.38 -33.32 10.88
CA ALA A 9 -6.68 -34.02 10.88
C ALA A 9 -7.83 -33.22 10.21
N ASP A 10 -7.74 -31.92 10.17
CA ASP A 10 -8.76 -31.07 9.57
C ASP A 10 -8.52 -30.80 8.07
N MET A 11 -7.34 -31.18 7.55
CA MET A 11 -6.91 -30.85 6.19
C MET A 11 -7.90 -31.28 5.11
N ILE A 12 -8.32 -32.54 5.13
CA ILE A 12 -9.20 -33.09 4.10
C ILE A 12 -10.57 -32.40 4.11
N LYS A 13 -11.09 -32.14 5.30
CA LYS A 13 -12.39 -31.45 5.45
C LYS A 13 -12.29 -30.04 4.86
N GLU A 14 -11.36 -29.22 5.32
CA GLU A 14 -11.20 -27.84 4.89
C GLU A 14 -10.86 -27.73 3.40
N TYR A 15 -10.07 -28.69 2.86
CA TYR A 15 -9.78 -28.80 1.44
C TYR A 15 -11.05 -28.99 0.61
N ASN A 16 -11.90 -29.97 0.98
CA ASN A 16 -13.13 -30.28 0.26
C ASN A 16 -14.17 -29.12 0.33
N GLU A 17 -14.23 -28.45 1.48
CA GLU A 17 -15.10 -27.28 1.64
C GLU A 17 -14.61 -26.11 0.76
N ALA A 18 -13.31 -25.81 0.76
CA ALA A 18 -12.73 -24.77 -0.09
C ALA A 18 -12.92 -25.06 -1.59
N ARG A 19 -12.75 -26.33 -1.99
CA ARG A 19 -12.98 -26.80 -3.36
C ARG A 19 -14.44 -26.60 -3.81
N THR A 20 -15.39 -26.96 -2.95
CA THR A 20 -16.82 -26.79 -3.20
C THR A 20 -17.20 -25.30 -3.34
N GLU A 21 -16.62 -24.45 -2.49
CA GLU A 21 -16.83 -23.01 -2.54
C GLU A 21 -16.23 -22.40 -3.82
N SER A 22 -15.03 -22.83 -4.21
CA SER A 22 -14.38 -22.39 -5.45
C SER A 22 -15.20 -22.76 -6.69
N LEU A 23 -15.73 -23.99 -6.74
CA LEU A 23 -16.60 -24.42 -7.82
C LEU A 23 -17.85 -23.54 -7.95
N LYS A 24 -18.50 -23.26 -6.82
CA LYS A 24 -19.72 -22.43 -6.81
C LYS A 24 -19.45 -20.97 -7.20
N ALA A 25 -18.33 -20.41 -6.75
CA ALA A 25 -18.03 -19.00 -6.95
C ALA A 25 -17.38 -18.71 -8.32
N PHE A 26 -16.55 -19.62 -8.82
CA PHE A 26 -15.69 -19.38 -9.99
C PHE A 26 -15.85 -20.42 -11.11
N GLY A 27 -16.70 -21.44 -10.93
CA GLY A 27 -16.86 -22.54 -11.89
C GLY A 27 -15.65 -23.46 -12.02
N SER A 28 -14.71 -23.38 -11.08
CA SER A 28 -13.46 -24.17 -11.06
C SER A 28 -13.23 -24.79 -9.69
N GLU A 29 -12.84 -26.05 -9.67
CA GLU A 29 -12.46 -26.77 -8.45
C GLU A 29 -10.99 -26.61 -8.07
N GLN A 30 -10.23 -25.87 -8.87
CA GLN A 30 -8.79 -25.72 -8.65
C GLN A 30 -8.53 -24.87 -7.41
N ILE A 31 -7.82 -25.45 -6.46
CA ILE A 31 -7.33 -24.79 -5.25
C ILE A 31 -5.88 -25.22 -5.01
N PHE A 32 -5.15 -24.44 -4.27
CA PHE A 32 -3.77 -24.72 -3.89
C PHE A 32 -3.56 -24.54 -2.40
N ILE A 33 -2.50 -25.10 -1.87
CA ILE A 33 -2.13 -25.05 -0.46
C ILE A 33 -0.87 -24.22 -0.34
N GLU A 34 -0.89 -23.25 0.57
CA GLU A 34 0.25 -22.41 0.89
C GLU A 34 0.66 -22.59 2.36
N LYS A 35 1.93 -22.35 2.64
CA LYS A 35 2.42 -22.28 4.01
C LYS A 35 1.78 -21.09 4.71
N TYR A 36 1.07 -21.34 5.81
CA TYR A 36 0.53 -20.27 6.63
C TYR A 36 1.63 -19.61 7.47
N LEU A 37 1.78 -18.31 7.34
CA LEU A 37 2.67 -17.50 8.17
C LEU A 37 1.89 -16.87 9.30
N LYS A 38 2.30 -17.14 10.54
CA LYS A 38 1.62 -16.60 11.72
C LYS A 38 2.05 -15.16 11.97
N ALA A 39 1.08 -14.23 11.97
CA ALA A 39 1.29 -12.81 12.24
C ALA A 39 2.48 -12.16 11.49
N PRO A 40 2.61 -12.37 10.17
CA PRO A 40 3.69 -11.77 9.42
C PRO A 40 3.49 -10.26 9.29
N LYS A 41 4.57 -9.53 9.03
CA LYS A 41 4.50 -8.16 8.52
C LYS A 41 4.21 -8.19 7.03
N HIS A 42 3.37 -7.28 6.59
CA HIS A 42 3.11 -7.02 5.18
C HIS A 42 3.97 -5.85 4.73
N VAL A 43 4.98 -6.13 3.95
CA VAL A 43 5.94 -5.14 3.45
C VAL A 43 5.95 -5.18 1.94
N GLU A 44 6.01 -4.03 1.32
CA GLU A 44 5.97 -3.91 -0.14
C GLU A 44 7.06 -2.98 -0.66
N VAL A 45 7.55 -3.27 -1.86
CA VAL A 45 8.60 -2.51 -2.54
C VAL A 45 8.02 -1.81 -3.76
N GLN A 46 8.10 -0.48 -3.76
CA GLN A 46 7.72 0.33 -4.91
C GLN A 46 8.80 0.29 -5.97
N ILE A 47 8.41 0.01 -7.22
CA ILE A 47 9.30 0.11 -8.37
C ILE A 47 8.78 1.13 -9.38
N LEU A 48 9.70 1.64 -10.18
CA LEU A 48 9.43 2.49 -11.33
C LEU A 48 10.36 2.07 -12.47
N GLY A 49 9.79 1.79 -13.63
CA GLY A 49 10.52 1.37 -14.83
C GLY A 49 10.17 2.23 -16.04
N ASP A 50 11.13 2.49 -16.93
CA ASP A 50 10.89 3.17 -18.20
C ASP A 50 10.71 2.21 -19.38
N GLN A 51 10.54 2.78 -20.58
CA GLN A 51 10.42 2.02 -21.82
C GLN A 51 11.74 1.39 -22.29
N TYR A 52 12.87 1.79 -21.71
CA TYR A 52 14.23 1.45 -22.13
C TYR A 52 14.89 0.39 -21.27
N GLY A 53 14.14 -0.18 -20.31
CA GLY A 53 14.63 -1.25 -19.43
C GLY A 53 15.34 -0.76 -18.18
N ASN A 54 15.34 0.55 -17.91
CA ASN A 54 15.81 1.08 -16.64
C ASN A 54 14.73 0.88 -15.58
N ILE A 55 15.07 0.23 -14.48
CA ILE A 55 14.16 -0.02 -13.37
C ILE A 55 14.88 0.33 -12.06
N VAL A 56 14.22 1.13 -11.24
CA VAL A 56 14.66 1.48 -9.87
C VAL A 56 13.60 1.07 -8.85
N HIS A 57 14.04 0.83 -7.60
CA HIS A 57 13.11 0.79 -6.48
C HIS A 57 13.02 2.18 -5.82
N LEU A 58 11.85 2.50 -5.30
CA LEU A 58 11.58 3.72 -4.53
C LEU A 58 11.37 3.39 -3.04
N PHE A 59 12.14 2.43 -2.53
CA PHE A 59 12.08 1.89 -1.17
C PHE A 59 10.78 1.14 -0.86
N ASP A 60 10.60 0.86 0.42
CA ASP A 60 9.56 0.00 0.96
C ASP A 60 8.52 0.75 1.80
N ARG A 61 7.38 0.08 1.96
CA ARG A 61 6.30 0.48 2.87
C ARG A 61 5.96 -0.69 3.78
N ASP A 62 5.67 -0.42 5.04
CA ASP A 62 5.04 -1.38 5.95
C ASP A 62 3.53 -1.12 5.96
N CYS A 63 2.78 -2.13 5.55
CA CYS A 63 1.32 -2.11 5.43
C CYS A 63 0.66 -3.11 6.39
N SER A 64 1.31 -3.43 7.51
CA SER A 64 0.85 -4.44 8.45
C SER A 64 -0.37 -4.03 9.27
N VAL A 65 -0.64 -2.72 9.39
CA VAL A 65 -1.82 -2.23 10.12
C VAL A 65 -3.04 -2.35 9.22
N GLN A 66 -3.75 -3.45 9.40
CA GLN A 66 -4.89 -3.83 8.57
C GLN A 66 -6.12 -4.14 9.43
N ARG A 67 -7.29 -3.98 8.83
CA ARG A 67 -8.57 -4.46 9.36
C ARG A 67 -9.21 -5.39 8.34
N ARG A 68 -9.45 -6.64 8.69
CA ARG A 68 -10.02 -7.66 7.77
C ARG A 68 -9.29 -7.74 6.43
N HIS A 69 -7.95 -7.73 6.47
CA HIS A 69 -7.06 -7.75 5.31
C HIS A 69 -7.10 -6.47 4.43
N GLN A 70 -7.74 -5.41 4.89
CA GLN A 70 -7.66 -4.08 4.26
C GLN A 70 -6.63 -3.21 4.98
N LYS A 71 -5.72 -2.63 4.22
CA LYS A 71 -4.72 -1.66 4.72
C LYS A 71 -5.45 -0.43 5.27
N VAL A 72 -5.09 0.02 6.48
CA VAL A 72 -5.71 1.18 7.16
C VAL A 72 -4.68 2.26 7.47
N VAL A 73 -3.50 1.84 7.94
CA VAL A 73 -2.36 2.73 8.16
C VAL A 73 -1.14 2.12 7.50
N GLU A 74 -0.45 2.90 6.71
CA GLU A 74 0.79 2.52 6.05
C GLU A 74 1.90 3.50 6.42
N TYR A 75 3.14 3.04 6.49
CA TYR A 75 4.27 3.93 6.71
C TYR A 75 5.48 3.53 5.89
N ALA A 76 6.33 4.50 5.62
CA ALA A 76 7.59 4.34 4.91
C ALA A 76 8.71 5.10 5.63
N PRO A 77 9.94 4.57 5.60
CA PRO A 77 10.31 3.22 5.19
C PRO A 77 9.93 2.17 6.24
N ALA A 78 9.95 0.88 5.87
CA ALA A 78 9.67 -0.24 6.78
C ALA A 78 10.84 -0.51 7.75
N PHE A 79 11.16 0.48 8.57
CA PHE A 79 12.36 0.53 9.42
C PHE A 79 12.43 -0.55 10.51
N THR A 80 11.33 -1.25 10.76
CA THR A 80 11.26 -2.37 11.71
C THR A 80 11.82 -3.67 11.12
N ILE A 81 12.06 -3.71 9.82
CA ILE A 81 12.76 -4.80 9.12
C ILE A 81 14.24 -4.47 9.09
N ARG A 82 15.09 -5.48 9.33
CA ARG A 82 16.54 -5.33 9.29
C ARG A 82 16.99 -4.81 7.93
N LYS A 83 17.99 -3.92 7.94
CA LYS A 83 18.49 -3.26 6.73
C LYS A 83 18.90 -4.27 5.65
N GLU A 84 19.62 -5.33 6.05
CA GLU A 84 20.13 -6.34 5.13
C GLU A 84 19.00 -7.15 4.46
N VAL A 85 17.88 -7.33 5.17
CA VAL A 85 16.68 -8.00 4.63
C VAL A 85 15.99 -7.08 3.63
N ARG A 86 15.83 -5.81 3.96
CA ARG A 86 15.25 -4.81 3.06
C ARG A 86 16.06 -4.66 1.77
N GLU A 87 17.40 -4.60 1.87
CA GLU A 87 18.27 -4.52 0.69
C GLU A 87 18.13 -5.75 -0.22
N LYS A 88 17.99 -6.95 0.34
CA LYS A 88 17.69 -8.17 -0.44
C LYS A 88 16.32 -8.08 -1.11
N MET A 89 15.30 -7.63 -0.38
CA MET A 89 13.94 -7.44 -0.95
C MET A 89 13.97 -6.43 -2.11
N PHE A 90 14.71 -5.32 -1.99
CA PHE A 90 14.88 -4.34 -3.07
C PHE A 90 15.55 -4.95 -4.30
N ALA A 91 16.63 -5.72 -4.08
CA ALA A 91 17.34 -6.37 -5.17
C ALA A 91 16.45 -7.40 -5.89
N ASP A 92 15.69 -8.20 -5.13
CA ASP A 92 14.77 -9.19 -5.69
C ASP A 92 13.60 -8.52 -6.43
N ALA A 93 13.04 -7.44 -5.89
CA ALA A 93 11.98 -6.70 -6.54
C ALA A 93 12.43 -6.14 -7.91
N VAL A 94 13.60 -5.52 -7.96
CA VAL A 94 14.18 -5.01 -9.21
C VAL A 94 14.51 -6.15 -10.17
N ARG A 95 15.07 -7.26 -9.68
CA ARG A 95 15.39 -8.45 -10.48
C ARG A 95 14.14 -9.07 -11.11
N LEU A 96 13.07 -9.25 -10.34
CA LEU A 96 11.79 -9.77 -10.83
C LEU A 96 11.19 -8.83 -11.88
N ALA A 97 11.16 -7.52 -11.60
CA ALA A 97 10.64 -6.54 -12.54
C ALA A 97 11.43 -6.51 -13.87
N LYS A 98 12.75 -6.60 -13.81
CA LYS A 98 13.60 -6.71 -15.01
C LYS A 98 13.34 -8.01 -15.78
N HIS A 99 13.16 -9.12 -15.08
CA HIS A 99 12.93 -10.43 -15.72
C HIS A 99 11.66 -10.44 -16.57
N VAL A 100 10.60 -9.76 -16.12
CA VAL A 100 9.33 -9.66 -16.87
C VAL A 100 9.27 -8.45 -17.82
N GLY A 101 10.35 -7.68 -17.93
CA GLY A 101 10.38 -6.47 -18.78
C GLY A 101 9.37 -5.40 -18.33
N TYR A 102 9.21 -5.26 -17.00
CA TYR A 102 8.20 -4.37 -16.42
C TYR A 102 8.43 -2.90 -16.77
N LYS A 103 7.34 -2.18 -17.02
CA LYS A 103 7.35 -0.74 -17.35
C LYS A 103 6.36 -0.01 -16.46
N ASN A 104 6.65 1.25 -16.17
CA ASN A 104 5.83 2.14 -15.35
C ASN A 104 5.91 1.83 -13.85
N ALA A 105 4.99 2.37 -13.04
CA ALA A 105 4.95 2.15 -11.60
C ALA A 105 4.29 0.81 -11.25
N GLY A 106 4.89 0.07 -10.33
CA GLY A 106 4.38 -1.18 -9.80
C GLY A 106 4.88 -1.43 -8.38
N THR A 107 4.27 -2.39 -7.72
CA THR A 107 4.59 -2.73 -6.34
C THR A 107 4.68 -4.24 -6.18
N LEU A 108 5.76 -4.71 -5.57
CA LEU A 108 5.93 -6.11 -5.19
C LEU A 108 5.64 -6.25 -3.70
N GLU A 109 4.73 -7.15 -3.36
CA GLU A 109 4.30 -7.39 -1.98
C GLU A 109 4.96 -8.62 -1.39
N PHE A 110 5.36 -8.53 -0.12
CA PHE A 110 6.05 -9.57 0.63
C PHE A 110 5.44 -9.74 2.01
N LEU A 111 5.46 -10.97 2.52
CA LEU A 111 5.27 -11.26 3.94
C LEU A 111 6.64 -11.45 4.59
N VAL A 112 6.83 -10.84 5.75
CA VAL A 112 8.07 -10.99 6.54
C VAL A 112 7.70 -11.62 7.87
N ASP A 113 8.28 -12.78 8.18
CA ASP A 113 8.04 -13.50 9.43
C ASP A 113 8.84 -12.91 10.62
N ALA A 114 8.64 -13.48 11.80
CA ALA A 114 9.32 -13.03 13.03
C ALA A 114 10.85 -13.20 12.97
N ASP A 115 11.33 -14.16 12.20
CA ASP A 115 12.76 -14.44 12.00
C ASP A 115 13.38 -13.56 10.93
N GLN A 116 12.57 -12.65 10.33
CA GLN A 116 12.97 -11.76 9.24
C GLN A 116 13.23 -12.49 7.91
N ASN A 117 12.64 -13.68 7.70
CA ASN A 117 12.54 -14.28 6.38
C ASN A 117 11.41 -13.61 5.61
N TYR A 118 11.62 -13.34 4.33
CA TYR A 118 10.60 -12.74 3.48
C TYR A 118 10.16 -13.68 2.37
N TYR A 119 8.89 -13.57 2.03
CA TYR A 119 8.21 -14.40 1.03
C TYR A 119 7.45 -13.49 0.08
N PHE A 120 7.68 -13.65 -1.21
CA PHE A 120 6.93 -12.93 -2.24
C PHE A 120 5.48 -13.40 -2.25
N ILE A 121 4.54 -12.48 -2.33
CA ILE A 121 3.10 -12.77 -2.45
C ILE A 121 2.64 -12.52 -3.88
N GLU A 122 2.71 -11.26 -4.30
CA GLU A 122 2.18 -10.81 -5.58
C GLU A 122 2.87 -9.53 -6.06
N MET A 123 2.60 -9.20 -7.32
CA MET A 123 2.94 -7.91 -7.90
C MET A 123 1.67 -7.19 -8.33
N ASN A 124 1.52 -5.95 -7.89
CA ASN A 124 0.47 -5.05 -8.33
C ASN A 124 0.99 -4.16 -9.46
N PRO A 125 0.58 -4.41 -10.74
CA PRO A 125 1.09 -3.67 -11.89
C PRO A 125 0.36 -2.33 -12.07
N ARG A 126 0.31 -1.52 -11.04
CA ARG A 126 -0.37 -0.23 -10.98
C ARG A 126 0.13 0.60 -9.80
N VAL A 127 -0.23 1.89 -9.78
CA VAL A 127 -0.10 2.71 -8.58
C VAL A 127 -1.07 2.20 -7.50
N GLN A 128 -0.66 2.27 -6.24
CA GLN A 128 -1.49 1.89 -5.09
C GLN A 128 -1.90 3.10 -4.26
N VAL A 129 -2.92 2.93 -3.41
CA VAL A 129 -3.45 4.00 -2.54
C VAL A 129 -2.36 4.60 -1.66
N GLU A 130 -1.45 3.77 -1.18
CA GLU A 130 -0.36 4.09 -0.24
C GLU A 130 0.92 4.66 -0.89
N HIS A 131 0.91 4.93 -2.21
CA HIS A 131 2.07 5.50 -2.92
C HIS A 131 2.57 6.82 -2.29
N THR A 132 1.69 7.55 -1.65
CA THR A 132 1.97 8.88 -1.08
C THR A 132 3.05 8.87 -0.02
N VAL A 133 3.17 7.81 0.81
CA VAL A 133 4.25 7.74 1.81
C VAL A 133 5.61 7.57 1.14
N THR A 134 5.67 6.85 0.02
CA THR A 134 6.88 6.74 -0.80
C THR A 134 7.27 8.08 -1.40
N GLU A 135 6.31 8.81 -1.96
CA GLU A 135 6.55 10.17 -2.51
C GLU A 135 7.09 11.12 -1.45
N MET A 136 6.56 11.04 -0.22
CA MET A 136 7.01 11.91 0.88
C MET A 136 8.44 11.65 1.31
N ILE A 137 8.90 10.39 1.31
CA ILE A 137 10.27 10.06 1.75
C ILE A 137 11.30 10.15 0.63
N THR A 138 10.88 10.09 -0.64
CA THR A 138 11.78 10.11 -1.80
C THR A 138 11.79 11.43 -2.56
N GLY A 139 10.71 12.20 -2.47
CA GLY A 139 10.49 13.39 -3.31
C GLY A 139 10.16 13.05 -4.77
N VAL A 140 9.97 11.78 -5.12
CA VAL A 140 9.60 11.34 -6.47
C VAL A 140 8.08 11.38 -6.61
N ASP A 141 7.57 12.19 -7.54
CA ASP A 141 6.16 12.20 -7.93
C ASP A 141 5.88 10.99 -8.83
N ILE A 142 5.30 9.95 -8.23
CA ILE A 142 5.08 8.66 -8.91
C ILE A 142 4.04 8.80 -10.02
N VAL A 143 2.95 9.52 -9.77
CA VAL A 143 1.85 9.67 -10.74
C VAL A 143 2.31 10.49 -11.94
N ARG A 144 3.02 11.59 -11.72
CA ARG A 144 3.64 12.37 -12.80
C ARG A 144 4.64 11.52 -13.59
N SER A 145 5.46 10.74 -12.89
CA SER A 145 6.43 9.84 -13.53
C SER A 145 5.75 8.77 -14.40
N GLN A 146 4.60 8.25 -13.98
CA GLN A 146 3.81 7.31 -14.78
C GLN A 146 3.39 7.92 -16.13
N ILE A 147 2.92 9.17 -16.12
CA ILE A 147 2.50 9.87 -17.33
C ILE A 147 3.70 10.10 -18.25
N LEU A 148 4.81 10.61 -17.71
CA LEU A 148 6.02 10.87 -18.49
C LEU A 148 6.62 9.59 -19.09
N VAL A 149 6.65 8.49 -18.34
CA VAL A 149 7.09 7.18 -18.86
C VAL A 149 6.16 6.69 -19.97
N ALA A 150 4.85 6.89 -19.85
CA ALA A 150 3.89 6.54 -20.89
C ALA A 150 4.08 7.39 -22.17
N GLU A 151 4.48 8.65 -22.02
CA GLU A 151 4.86 9.54 -23.12
C GLU A 151 6.24 9.22 -23.73
N GLY A 152 6.97 8.24 -23.17
CA GLY A 152 8.26 7.79 -23.68
C GLY A 152 9.49 8.46 -23.06
N TYR A 153 9.33 9.24 -22.00
CA TYR A 153 10.48 9.81 -21.29
C TYR A 153 11.27 8.73 -20.54
N PRO A 154 12.60 8.69 -20.65
CA PRO A 154 13.44 7.83 -19.82
C PRO A 154 13.47 8.33 -18.39
N LEU A 155 13.75 7.45 -17.42
CA LEU A 155 13.92 7.83 -16.01
C LEU A 155 15.01 8.92 -15.84
N SER A 156 16.01 8.92 -16.73
CA SER A 156 17.13 9.89 -16.71
C SER A 156 16.80 11.26 -17.30
N SER A 157 15.58 11.45 -17.85
CA SER A 157 15.15 12.75 -18.37
C SER A 157 15.21 13.85 -17.30
N SER A 158 15.28 15.11 -17.73
CA SER A 158 15.24 16.26 -16.80
C SER A 158 13.95 16.32 -15.99
N GLU A 159 12.87 15.78 -16.54
CA GLU A 159 11.53 15.79 -15.99
C GLU A 159 11.35 14.81 -14.82
N ILE A 160 12.01 13.64 -14.87
CA ILE A 160 11.99 12.60 -13.83
C ILE A 160 13.25 12.66 -12.97
N ASN A 161 14.41 12.90 -13.60
CA ASN A 161 15.71 13.11 -13.00
C ASN A 161 16.24 11.94 -12.14
N ILE A 162 16.03 10.71 -12.60
CA ILE A 162 16.58 9.49 -11.97
C ILE A 162 17.52 8.83 -12.98
N LYS A 163 18.83 9.10 -12.89
CA LYS A 163 19.86 8.52 -13.77
C LYS A 163 20.26 7.12 -13.32
N SER A 164 20.15 6.85 -12.04
CA SER A 164 20.50 5.57 -11.42
C SER A 164 19.78 5.37 -10.09
N GLN A 165 19.84 4.16 -9.52
CA GLN A 165 19.32 3.89 -8.19
C GLN A 165 19.88 4.82 -7.10
N LYS A 166 21.10 5.34 -7.27
CA LYS A 166 21.77 6.23 -6.29
C LYS A 166 21.12 7.62 -6.20
N ASP A 167 20.37 8.01 -7.21
CA ASP A 167 19.66 9.30 -7.23
C ASP A 167 18.37 9.26 -6.43
N VAL A 168 17.88 8.06 -6.12
CA VAL A 168 16.71 7.87 -5.27
C VAL A 168 17.14 7.83 -3.82
N LEU A 169 16.86 8.90 -3.10
CA LEU A 169 17.21 9.03 -1.67
C LEU A 169 16.00 8.80 -0.80
N CYS A 170 16.20 8.19 0.36
CA CYS A 170 15.17 8.03 1.39
C CYS A 170 15.45 9.00 2.54
N ASN A 171 14.57 9.98 2.73
CA ASN A 171 14.70 11.01 3.76
C ASN A 171 13.49 10.96 4.69
N GLY A 172 13.76 10.79 6.00
CA GLY A 172 12.72 10.84 7.03
C GLY A 172 11.76 9.67 7.01
N PHE A 173 10.55 9.92 7.53
CA PHE A 173 9.48 8.94 7.73
C PHE A 173 8.14 9.56 7.36
N ALA A 174 7.33 8.80 6.66
CA ALA A 174 5.96 9.19 6.34
C ALA A 174 4.96 8.13 6.86
N ILE A 175 3.81 8.59 7.32
CA ILE A 175 2.71 7.75 7.77
C ILE A 175 1.45 8.21 7.08
N GLN A 176 0.74 7.30 6.45
CA GLN A 176 -0.58 7.53 5.85
C GLN A 176 -1.66 6.87 6.70
N ALA A 177 -2.76 7.57 6.93
CA ALA A 177 -3.99 7.02 7.48
C ALA A 177 -5.13 7.23 6.48
N ARG A 178 -5.94 6.19 6.27
CA ARG A 178 -7.13 6.26 5.42
C ARG A 178 -8.32 6.70 6.26
N VAL A 179 -8.97 7.78 5.88
CA VAL A 179 -10.23 8.23 6.47
C VAL A 179 -11.37 7.75 5.59
N THR A 180 -12.22 6.91 6.14
CA THR A 180 -13.31 6.21 5.42
C THR A 180 -14.65 6.49 6.09
N THR A 181 -15.74 6.38 5.30
CA THR A 181 -17.11 6.39 5.81
C THR A 181 -17.57 4.96 6.06
N GLU A 182 -17.38 4.49 7.28
CA GLU A 182 -17.77 3.15 7.68
C GLU A 182 -18.38 3.19 9.08
N ASP A 183 -19.46 2.44 9.29
CA ASP A 183 -20.12 2.35 10.58
C ASP A 183 -19.51 1.23 11.43
N PRO A 184 -18.72 1.55 12.47
CA PRO A 184 -18.12 0.54 13.35
C PRO A 184 -19.15 -0.25 14.16
N THR A 185 -20.35 0.28 14.35
CA THR A 185 -21.43 -0.38 15.09
C THR A 185 -22.14 -1.43 14.21
N ASN A 186 -22.04 -1.28 12.90
CA ASN A 186 -22.63 -2.17 11.90
C ASN A 186 -21.57 -2.91 11.09
N ASN A 187 -20.62 -3.56 11.77
CA ASN A 187 -19.55 -4.34 11.15
C ASN A 187 -18.70 -3.60 10.12
N PHE A 188 -18.54 -2.28 10.25
CA PHE A 188 -17.81 -1.44 9.32
C PHE A 188 -18.37 -1.49 7.88
N LEU A 189 -19.67 -1.64 7.73
CA LEU A 189 -20.32 -1.45 6.45
C LEU A 189 -20.16 0.00 6.00
N PRO A 190 -20.03 0.25 4.68
CA PRO A 190 -20.00 1.61 4.18
C PRO A 190 -21.23 2.39 4.63
N ASP A 191 -20.99 3.56 5.21
CA ASP A 191 -22.03 4.51 5.56
C ASP A 191 -22.20 5.51 4.42
N THR A 192 -23.45 5.83 4.09
CA THR A 192 -23.83 6.64 2.95
C THR A 192 -24.60 7.86 3.41
N GLY A 193 -24.57 8.93 2.62
CA GLY A 193 -25.28 10.15 2.95
C GLY A 193 -24.57 11.39 2.42
N LYS A 194 -25.05 12.56 2.83
CA LYS A 194 -24.49 13.84 2.39
C LYS A 194 -23.60 14.42 3.47
N ILE A 195 -22.35 14.72 3.13
CA ILE A 195 -21.40 15.38 4.04
C ILE A 195 -21.86 16.83 4.30
N ALA A 196 -22.32 17.11 5.51
CA ALA A 196 -22.70 18.46 5.93
C ALA A 196 -21.49 19.30 6.36
N VAL A 197 -20.49 18.67 6.97
CA VAL A 197 -19.24 19.33 7.39
C VAL A 197 -18.06 18.46 7.01
N TYR A 198 -17.11 19.06 6.30
CA TYR A 198 -15.78 18.50 6.09
C TYR A 198 -14.72 19.53 6.49
N ARG A 199 -13.82 19.15 7.39
CA ARG A 199 -12.67 19.94 7.78
C ARG A 199 -11.50 19.02 8.09
N SER A 200 -10.34 19.28 7.52
CA SER A 200 -9.11 18.52 7.72
C SER A 200 -8.06 19.33 8.47
N GLY A 201 -7.20 18.64 9.20
CA GLY A 201 -5.98 19.20 9.75
C GLY A 201 -4.97 19.53 8.66
N SER A 202 -4.14 20.55 8.86
CA SER A 202 -3.10 20.95 7.93
C SER A 202 -1.83 21.41 8.68
N GLY A 203 -0.84 21.90 7.96
CA GLY A 203 0.40 22.46 8.51
C GLY A 203 1.64 21.69 8.09
N ASN A 204 2.80 22.12 8.65
CA ASN A 204 4.09 21.56 8.25
C ASN A 204 4.17 20.04 8.45
N GLY A 205 4.46 19.32 7.37
CA GLY A 205 4.59 17.87 7.36
C GLY A 205 3.23 17.15 7.33
N ILE A 206 2.15 17.82 6.93
CA ILE A 206 0.86 17.20 6.64
C ILE A 206 0.55 17.42 5.16
N ARG A 207 0.29 16.29 4.48
CA ARG A 207 -0.24 16.24 3.12
C ARG A 207 -1.62 15.60 3.16
N LEU A 208 -2.55 16.15 2.44
CA LEU A 208 -3.87 15.58 2.20
C LEU A 208 -3.93 15.11 0.75
N ASP A 209 -4.36 13.89 0.57
CA ASP A 209 -4.61 13.33 -0.75
C ASP A 209 -6.09 12.96 -0.81
N GLY A 210 -6.86 13.89 -1.40
CA GLY A 210 -8.32 13.87 -1.35
C GLY A 210 -8.90 12.84 -2.30
N GLY A 211 -9.96 12.19 -1.83
CA GLY A 211 -10.88 11.44 -2.65
C GLY A 211 -12.14 12.26 -2.94
N THR A 212 -13.28 11.80 -2.46
CA THR A 212 -14.59 12.40 -2.67
C THR A 212 -15.02 13.37 -1.57
N ALA A 213 -14.17 13.66 -0.58
CA ALA A 213 -14.56 14.41 0.61
C ALA A 213 -14.53 15.92 0.39
N TYR A 214 -15.70 16.53 0.37
CA TYR A 214 -15.92 17.97 0.50
C TYR A 214 -17.30 18.24 1.10
N THR A 215 -17.52 19.40 1.68
CA THR A 215 -18.83 19.79 2.21
C THR A 215 -19.86 19.82 1.08
N GLY A 216 -20.93 19.06 1.23
CA GLY A 216 -21.98 18.89 0.23
C GLY A 216 -21.83 17.63 -0.65
N ALA A 217 -20.70 16.90 -0.56
CA ALA A 217 -20.52 15.66 -1.30
C ALA A 217 -21.54 14.59 -0.86
N GLU A 218 -22.03 13.83 -1.82
CA GLU A 218 -22.88 12.66 -1.57
C GLU A 218 -22.05 11.40 -1.63
N ILE A 219 -22.08 10.64 -0.54
CA ILE A 219 -21.40 9.35 -0.44
C ILE A 219 -22.39 8.26 -0.80
N THR A 220 -22.06 7.49 -1.82
CA THR A 220 -22.92 6.43 -2.36
C THR A 220 -22.35 5.04 -2.04
N PRO A 221 -23.16 3.97 -2.03
CA PRO A 221 -22.67 2.61 -1.78
C PRO A 221 -21.96 1.99 -3.00
N TYR A 222 -21.86 2.69 -4.12
CA TYR A 222 -21.35 2.15 -5.38
C TYR A 222 -19.84 2.29 -5.54
N TYR A 223 -19.20 3.10 -4.70
CA TYR A 223 -17.77 3.39 -4.75
C TYR A 223 -17.13 3.14 -3.38
N ASP A 224 -15.79 3.13 -3.37
CA ASP A 224 -15.01 3.01 -2.14
C ASP A 224 -15.40 4.11 -1.13
N SER A 225 -15.44 3.73 0.14
CA SER A 225 -15.75 4.62 1.27
C SER A 225 -14.61 5.60 1.60
N LEU A 226 -13.49 5.57 0.87
CA LEU A 226 -12.34 6.43 1.11
C LEU A 226 -12.65 7.91 0.86
N LEU A 227 -12.58 8.71 1.91
CA LEU A 227 -12.78 10.16 1.84
C LEU A 227 -11.49 10.90 1.52
N VAL A 228 -10.45 10.63 2.29
CA VAL A 228 -9.16 11.30 2.19
C VAL A 228 -8.07 10.43 2.81
N LYS A 229 -6.87 10.52 2.26
CA LYS A 229 -5.66 10.04 2.91
C LYS A 229 -5.00 11.20 3.65
N ILE A 230 -4.70 11.02 4.91
CA ILE A 230 -3.93 11.99 5.71
C ILE A 230 -2.52 11.43 5.83
N ILE A 231 -1.56 12.14 5.25
CA ILE A 231 -0.17 11.75 5.25
C ILE A 231 0.61 12.71 6.13
N SER A 232 1.33 12.18 7.11
CA SER A 232 2.27 12.95 7.93
C SER A 232 3.71 12.62 7.56
N TYR A 233 4.58 13.60 7.67
CA TYR A 233 6.01 13.45 7.41
C TYR A 233 6.85 14.16 8.46
N ASP A 234 7.94 13.54 8.85
CA ASP A 234 9.01 14.16 9.64
C ASP A 234 10.33 13.38 9.49
N ARG A 235 11.45 14.01 9.86
CA ARG A 235 12.75 13.33 9.94
C ARG A 235 12.81 12.27 11.05
N ASN A 236 11.89 12.34 12.02
CA ASN A 236 11.78 11.42 13.14
C ASN A 236 10.42 10.75 13.12
N PHE A 237 10.39 9.41 13.17
CA PHE A 237 9.14 8.63 13.11
C PHE A 237 8.15 8.99 14.24
N LYS A 238 8.63 9.16 15.48
CA LYS A 238 7.75 9.52 16.60
C LYS A 238 7.10 10.89 16.39
N VAL A 239 7.83 11.83 15.78
CA VAL A 239 7.27 13.16 15.45
C VAL A 239 6.27 13.04 14.30
N ALA A 240 6.56 12.27 13.25
CA ALA A 240 5.59 11.98 12.19
C ALA A 240 4.31 11.36 12.75
N ALA A 241 4.41 10.40 13.68
CA ALA A 241 3.25 9.80 14.35
C ALA A 241 2.43 10.83 15.15
N LYS A 242 3.09 11.72 15.91
CA LYS A 242 2.39 12.80 16.62
C LYS A 242 1.66 13.76 15.68
N LYS A 243 2.27 14.08 14.53
CA LYS A 243 1.63 14.89 13.48
C LYS A 243 0.40 14.19 12.90
N ALA A 244 0.50 12.87 12.62
CA ALA A 244 -0.64 12.08 12.15
C ALA A 244 -1.80 12.10 13.15
N ILE A 245 -1.52 11.85 14.43
CA ILE A 245 -2.53 11.89 15.50
C ILE A 245 -3.20 13.25 15.57
N ARG A 246 -2.43 14.36 15.58
CA ARG A 246 -2.98 15.71 15.59
C ARG A 246 -3.88 15.95 14.38
N ALA A 247 -3.42 15.64 13.18
CA ALA A 247 -4.19 15.88 11.96
C ALA A 247 -5.50 15.06 11.95
N LEU A 248 -5.47 13.82 12.42
CA LEU A 248 -6.66 12.98 12.59
C LEU A 248 -7.64 13.58 13.63
N GLN A 249 -7.13 14.06 14.77
CA GLN A 249 -7.95 14.69 15.81
C GLN A 249 -8.61 16.00 15.36
N GLU A 250 -7.93 16.75 14.50
CA GLU A 250 -8.45 18.01 13.92
C GLU A 250 -9.45 17.76 12.79
N THR A 251 -9.43 16.58 12.18
CA THR A 251 -10.35 16.24 11.10
C THR A 251 -11.78 16.07 11.61
N ARG A 252 -12.73 16.69 10.91
CA ARG A 252 -14.17 16.61 11.21
C ARG A 252 -14.93 16.25 9.95
N VAL A 253 -15.69 15.18 10.03
CA VAL A 253 -16.66 14.75 9.02
C VAL A 253 -17.99 14.58 9.72
N ARG A 254 -19.04 15.20 9.21
CA ARG A 254 -20.41 15.09 9.72
C ARG A 254 -21.39 15.13 8.55
N GLY A 255 -22.49 14.44 8.69
CA GLY A 255 -23.62 14.36 7.76
C GLY A 255 -24.54 13.22 8.10
#